data_54ae5b582dee7629783fe172a7f561d1
#
_entry.id   54ae5b582dee7629783fe172a7f561d1
#
_cell.length_a   1.000
_cell.length_b   1.000
_cell.length_c   1.000
_cell.angle_alpha   90.00
_cell.angle_beta   90.00
_cell.angle_gamma   90.00
#
_symmetry.space_group_name_H-M   'P 1'
#
loop_
_entity.id
_entity.type
_entity.pdbx_description
1 polymer ?
#
loop_
_entity_poly.entity_id
_entity_poly.type
_entity_poly.pdbx_seq_one_letter_code
_entity_poly.pdbx_strand_id
1 'polypeptide(L)'
;MARIPPSSALVGPTYRVLMAAALPRLAARRDRASRALFRALWTTALGRIPREEREWIGRIEARRAELASADASPFVRWMSIAPVWGRFLMRTVREVAPRSCLELGTAFGISAAYQAAALELNGAGTLTTVDRDEGLGGIAEEGFSRLGLSRRVELRLESLPDSLGSVLEGMRPIDYAFLDADHTESATLAHFATLLPHLREGAIVVFDDINWSDGMWRAWQSIAANERVSTVLKLRRVGIIVVAGHDDVS
;
A
#
# COMPACT_ATOMS: atom_id res chain seq x y z
N MET A 1 -2.74 -23.48 -10.45
CA MET A 1 -3.57 -23.77 -9.27
C MET A 1 -3.43 -22.59 -8.30
N ALA A 2 -4.42 -21.71 -8.21
CA ALA A 2 -4.40 -20.56 -7.31
C ALA A 2 -4.43 -21.07 -5.86
N ARG A 3 -3.46 -20.69 -5.04
CA ARG A 3 -3.44 -21.04 -3.62
C ARG A 3 -4.49 -20.21 -2.88
N ILE A 4 -5.47 -20.89 -2.30
CA ILE A 4 -6.46 -20.27 -1.40
C ILE A 4 -5.70 -19.67 -0.20
N PRO A 5 -5.84 -18.37 0.10
CA PRO A 5 -5.17 -17.78 1.25
C PRO A 5 -5.71 -18.37 2.56
N PRO A 6 -4.86 -18.57 3.58
CA PRO A 6 -5.29 -19.11 4.87
C PRO A 6 -6.30 -18.17 5.56
N SER A 7 -7.24 -18.75 6.27
CA SER A 7 -8.32 -18.04 6.97
C SER A 7 -7.78 -16.89 7.85
N SER A 8 -8.45 -15.76 7.83
CA SER A 8 -8.04 -14.46 8.40
C SER A 8 -7.69 -14.47 9.91
N ALA A 9 -8.15 -15.43 10.69
CA ALA A 9 -7.93 -15.48 12.12
C ALA A 9 -6.51 -15.88 12.55
N LEU A 10 -5.80 -16.69 11.73
CA LEU A 10 -4.44 -17.15 12.03
C LEU A 10 -3.35 -16.26 11.42
N VAL A 11 -3.72 -15.33 10.54
CA VAL A 11 -2.80 -14.50 9.76
C VAL A 11 -2.20 -13.36 10.62
N GLY A 12 -2.99 -12.79 11.52
CA GLY A 12 -2.59 -11.62 12.32
C GLY A 12 -1.37 -11.83 13.22
N PRO A 13 -1.29 -12.88 14.06
CA PRO A 13 -0.14 -13.12 14.94
C PRO A 13 1.16 -13.36 14.16
N THR A 14 1.11 -14.15 13.10
CA THR A 14 2.30 -14.48 12.28
C THR A 14 2.90 -13.23 11.63
N TYR A 15 2.09 -12.34 11.08
CA TYR A 15 2.58 -11.10 10.48
C TYR A 15 3.14 -10.12 11.50
N ARG A 16 2.59 -10.08 12.71
CA ARG A 16 3.13 -9.28 13.80
C ARG A 16 4.55 -9.69 14.18
N VAL A 17 4.80 -10.99 14.24
CA VAL A 17 6.16 -11.54 14.48
C VAL A 17 7.11 -11.16 13.33
N LEU A 18 6.67 -11.28 12.06
CA LEU A 18 7.47 -10.89 10.91
C LEU A 18 7.81 -9.39 10.91
N MET A 19 6.85 -8.54 11.25
CA MET A 19 7.06 -7.10 11.39
C MET A 19 8.09 -6.80 12.49
N ALA A 20 7.97 -7.45 13.64
CA ALA A 20 8.94 -7.31 14.73
C ALA A 20 10.34 -7.75 14.31
N ALA A 21 10.47 -8.85 13.58
CA ALA A 21 11.75 -9.37 13.08
C ALA A 21 12.45 -8.46 12.06
N ALA A 22 11.69 -7.55 11.39
CA ALA A 22 12.26 -6.57 10.46
C ALA A 22 12.86 -5.34 11.16
N LEU A 23 12.49 -5.06 12.41
CA LEU A 23 12.87 -3.85 13.14
C LEU A 23 14.39 -3.62 13.29
N PRO A 24 15.22 -4.66 13.57
CA PRO A 24 16.66 -4.46 13.71
C PRO A 24 17.33 -3.84 12.46
N ARG A 25 16.81 -4.16 11.27
CA ARG A 25 17.33 -3.62 10.01
C ARG A 25 17.10 -2.11 9.84
N LEU A 26 16.05 -1.60 10.48
CA LEU A 26 15.69 -0.18 10.45
C LEU A 26 16.27 0.59 11.65
N ALA A 27 16.53 -0.07 12.77
CA ALA A 27 16.97 0.56 14.00
C ALA A 27 18.33 1.29 13.86
N ALA A 28 19.21 0.78 13.00
CA ALA A 28 20.51 1.39 12.71
C ALA A 28 20.43 2.56 11.71
N ARG A 29 19.31 2.71 11.01
CA ARG A 29 19.12 3.75 9.99
C ARG A 29 18.71 5.07 10.62
N ARG A 30 19.27 6.17 10.08
CA ARG A 30 19.02 7.53 10.61
C ARG A 30 18.12 8.38 9.72
N ASP A 31 17.85 7.94 8.49
CA ASP A 31 16.99 8.67 7.57
C ASP A 31 15.53 8.71 8.06
N ARG A 32 14.79 9.72 7.58
CA ARG A 32 13.40 9.98 8.01
C ARG A 32 12.46 8.83 7.64
N ALA A 33 12.61 8.27 6.43
CA ALA A 33 11.73 7.23 5.91
C ALA A 33 11.90 5.92 6.68
N SER A 34 13.14 5.48 6.91
CA SER A 34 13.43 4.28 7.72
C SER A 34 12.91 4.41 9.15
N ARG A 35 13.03 5.60 9.77
CA ARG A 35 12.45 5.85 11.10
C ARG A 35 10.92 5.82 11.09
N ALA A 36 10.27 6.34 10.05
CA ALA A 36 8.82 6.25 9.88
C ALA A 36 8.37 4.79 9.73
N LEU A 37 9.04 4.02 8.87
CA LEU A 37 8.80 2.58 8.73
C LEU A 37 9.01 1.81 10.03
N PHE A 38 10.07 2.11 10.77
CA PHE A 38 10.32 1.51 12.08
C PHE A 38 9.12 1.71 13.00
N ARG A 39 8.63 2.95 13.14
CA ARG A 39 7.48 3.26 14.00
C ARG A 39 6.20 2.58 13.54
N ALA A 40 5.93 2.59 12.22
CA ALA A 40 4.77 1.93 11.64
C ALA A 40 4.77 0.41 11.90
N LEU A 41 5.91 -0.25 11.67
CA LEU A 41 6.07 -1.68 11.93
C LEU A 41 5.98 -2.01 13.41
N TRP A 42 6.68 -1.25 14.27
CA TRP A 42 6.68 -1.44 15.72
C TRP A 42 5.27 -1.35 16.31
N THR A 43 4.56 -0.28 15.99
CA THR A 43 3.21 -0.05 16.52
C THR A 43 2.20 -1.07 15.99
N THR A 44 2.35 -1.50 14.73
CA THR A 44 1.50 -2.57 14.14
C THR A 44 1.82 -3.93 14.77
N ALA A 45 3.09 -4.25 14.98
CA ALA A 45 3.54 -5.50 15.64
C ALA A 45 3.00 -5.59 17.07
N LEU A 46 3.06 -4.50 17.84
CA LEU A 46 2.51 -4.45 19.19
C LEU A 46 0.97 -4.56 19.23
N GLY A 47 0.28 -4.35 18.11
CA GLY A 47 -1.18 -4.37 18.02
C GLY A 47 -1.85 -3.24 18.79
N ARG A 48 -1.11 -2.21 19.17
CA ARG A 48 -1.67 -1.00 19.80
C ARG A 48 -2.38 -0.18 18.73
N ILE A 49 -3.63 0.21 18.97
CA ILE A 49 -4.42 1.03 18.07
C ILE A 49 -4.77 2.32 18.80
N PRO A 50 -4.23 3.49 18.40
CA PRO A 50 -4.64 4.79 18.92
C PRO A 50 -6.15 5.00 18.80
N ARG A 51 -6.73 5.79 19.71
CA ARG A 51 -8.18 6.01 19.74
C ARG A 51 -8.69 6.57 18.40
N GLU A 52 -7.99 7.55 17.85
CA GLU A 52 -8.31 8.20 16.58
C GLU A 52 -8.31 7.25 15.37
N GLU A 53 -7.37 6.31 15.32
CA GLU A 53 -7.30 5.29 14.26
C GLU A 53 -8.39 4.21 14.44
N ARG A 54 -8.77 3.90 15.67
CA ARG A 54 -9.73 2.83 15.98
C ARG A 54 -11.09 3.09 15.38
N GLU A 55 -11.54 4.34 15.40
CA GLU A 55 -12.80 4.74 14.80
C GLU A 55 -12.80 4.52 13.30
N TRP A 56 -11.74 5.01 12.62
CA TRP A 56 -11.59 4.81 11.18
C TRP A 56 -11.49 3.35 10.80
N ILE A 57 -10.68 2.57 11.50
CA ILE A 57 -10.55 1.12 11.28
C ILE A 57 -11.92 0.44 11.43
N GLY A 58 -12.68 0.79 12.47
CA GLY A 58 -14.02 0.26 12.69
C GLY A 58 -14.98 0.54 11.54
N ARG A 59 -14.99 1.78 11.02
CA ARG A 59 -15.83 2.18 9.87
C ARG A 59 -15.42 1.48 8.58
N ILE A 60 -14.12 1.35 8.31
CA ILE A 60 -13.60 0.66 7.12
C ILE A 60 -13.92 -0.83 7.18
N GLU A 61 -13.73 -1.48 8.33
CA GLU A 61 -14.04 -2.91 8.49
C GLU A 61 -15.56 -3.19 8.47
N ALA A 62 -16.39 -2.25 8.93
CA ALA A 62 -17.84 -2.33 8.77
C ALA A 62 -18.23 -2.27 7.27
N ARG A 63 -17.62 -1.37 6.49
CA ARG A 63 -17.83 -1.32 5.03
C ARG A 63 -17.36 -2.61 4.35
N ARG A 64 -16.20 -3.15 4.73
CA ARG A 64 -15.74 -4.47 4.24
C ARG A 64 -16.76 -5.58 4.53
N ALA A 65 -17.32 -5.61 5.74
CA ALA A 65 -18.30 -6.62 6.14
C ALA A 65 -19.61 -6.47 5.36
N GLU A 66 -20.05 -5.22 5.12
CA GLU A 66 -21.22 -4.92 4.27
C GLU A 66 -21.03 -5.46 2.85
N LEU A 67 -19.91 -5.14 2.21
CA LEU A 67 -19.58 -5.65 0.88
C LEU A 67 -19.49 -7.18 0.83
N ALA A 68 -18.96 -7.80 1.89
CA ALA A 68 -18.85 -9.26 1.98
C ALA A 68 -20.19 -9.96 2.24
N SER A 69 -21.21 -9.25 2.72
CA SER A 69 -22.56 -9.79 2.94
C SER A 69 -23.48 -9.66 1.74
N ALA A 70 -23.14 -8.80 0.75
CA ALA A 70 -23.84 -8.65 -0.51
C ALA A 70 -23.52 -9.81 -1.48
N ASP A 71 -24.26 -9.93 -2.59
CA ASP A 71 -24.07 -11.00 -3.60
C ASP A 71 -22.66 -11.01 -4.26
N ALA A 72 -21.86 -9.98 -4.08
CA ALA A 72 -20.46 -9.90 -4.49
C ALA A 72 -19.45 -10.63 -3.56
N SER A 73 -19.94 -11.34 -2.61
CA SER A 73 -19.35 -11.81 -1.35
C SER A 73 -18.04 -12.63 -1.41
N PRO A 74 -17.79 -13.59 -2.31
CA PRO A 74 -16.55 -14.35 -2.26
C PRO A 74 -15.32 -13.52 -2.65
N PHE A 75 -15.49 -12.58 -3.58
CA PHE A 75 -14.41 -11.77 -4.14
C PHE A 75 -13.91 -10.70 -3.19
N VAL A 76 -14.78 -10.08 -2.39
CA VAL A 76 -14.38 -9.03 -1.42
C VAL A 76 -13.32 -9.54 -0.44
N ARG A 77 -13.48 -10.76 0.08
CA ARG A 77 -12.52 -11.37 1.00
C ARG A 77 -11.19 -11.70 0.36
N TRP A 78 -11.21 -11.98 -0.94
CA TRP A 78 -10.04 -12.41 -1.70
C TRP A 78 -9.27 -11.25 -2.30
N MET A 79 -9.98 -10.23 -2.80
CA MET A 79 -9.41 -9.05 -3.45
C MET A 79 -9.12 -7.89 -2.49
N SER A 80 -9.49 -8.00 -1.21
CA SER A 80 -9.21 -6.92 -0.26
C SER A 80 -8.03 -7.26 0.64
N ILE A 81 -7.19 -6.28 0.87
CA ILE A 81 -6.05 -6.40 1.78
C ILE A 81 -6.48 -6.88 3.18
N ALA A 82 -5.72 -7.78 3.80
CA ALA A 82 -6.05 -8.25 5.15
C ALA A 82 -5.97 -7.10 6.19
N PRO A 83 -6.82 -7.11 7.24
CA PRO A 83 -6.90 -6.00 8.21
C PRO A 83 -5.57 -5.62 8.87
N VAL A 84 -4.67 -6.57 9.08
CA VAL A 84 -3.34 -6.29 9.64
C VAL A 84 -2.48 -5.45 8.68
N TRP A 85 -2.57 -5.73 7.38
CA TRP A 85 -1.85 -4.98 6.36
C TRP A 85 -2.51 -3.62 6.10
N GLY A 86 -3.86 -3.55 6.08
CA GLY A 86 -4.56 -2.26 6.02
C GLY A 86 -4.13 -1.32 7.15
N ARG A 87 -4.04 -1.83 8.38
CA ARG A 87 -3.49 -1.07 9.52
C ARG A 87 -2.02 -0.68 9.33
N PHE A 88 -1.23 -1.55 8.75
CA PHE A 88 0.17 -1.22 8.45
C PHE A 88 0.28 -0.10 7.40
N LEU A 89 -0.49 -0.16 6.30
CA LEU A 89 -0.53 0.92 5.30
C LEU A 89 -0.96 2.25 5.95
N MET A 90 -2.06 2.24 6.73
CA MET A 90 -2.53 3.40 7.48
C MET A 90 -1.43 4.01 8.34
N ARG A 91 -0.71 3.17 9.11
CA ARG A 91 0.38 3.60 9.97
C ARG A 91 1.57 4.15 9.20
N THR A 92 1.92 3.52 8.09
CA THR A 92 2.99 4.02 7.23
C THR A 92 2.66 5.40 6.71
N VAL A 93 1.46 5.62 6.20
CA VAL A 93 0.99 6.94 5.75
C VAL A 93 0.93 7.95 6.90
N ARG A 94 0.51 7.55 8.10
CA ARG A 94 0.52 8.41 9.29
C ARG A 94 1.93 8.90 9.65
N GLU A 95 2.90 8.00 9.65
CA GLU A 95 4.28 8.29 10.07
C GLU A 95 5.10 9.03 9.01
N VAL A 96 4.84 8.75 7.73
CA VAL A 96 5.48 9.44 6.59
C VAL A 96 4.92 10.84 6.43
N ALA A 97 3.62 11.02 6.69
CA ALA A 97 2.85 12.24 6.45
C ALA A 97 3.03 12.77 5.02
N PRO A 98 2.76 11.94 3.99
CA PRO A 98 3.00 12.27 2.59
C PRO A 98 2.04 13.35 2.11
N ARG A 99 2.45 14.10 1.09
CA ARG A 99 1.60 15.06 0.38
C ARG A 99 0.99 14.45 -0.87
N SER A 100 1.68 13.53 -1.50
CA SER A 100 1.27 12.85 -2.74
C SER A 100 1.45 11.35 -2.56
N CYS A 101 0.34 10.63 -2.66
CA CYS A 101 0.31 9.17 -2.58
C CYS A 101 -0.24 8.59 -3.88
N LEU A 102 0.27 7.43 -4.27
CA LEU A 102 -0.23 6.63 -5.38
C LEU A 102 -0.61 5.23 -4.91
N GLU A 103 -1.70 4.70 -5.43
CA GLU A 103 -2.06 3.29 -5.33
C GLU A 103 -2.36 2.75 -6.72
N LEU A 104 -1.79 1.60 -7.06
CA LEU A 104 -2.15 0.83 -8.26
C LEU A 104 -2.91 -0.41 -7.82
N GLY A 105 -4.16 -0.54 -8.30
CA GLY A 105 -5.10 -1.58 -7.87
C GLY A 105 -6.04 -1.09 -6.76
N THR A 106 -7.14 -0.41 -7.15
CA THR A 106 -8.16 0.09 -6.22
C THR A 106 -9.10 -1.01 -5.73
N ALA A 107 -9.51 -1.90 -6.63
CA ALA A 107 -10.53 -2.92 -6.40
C ALA A 107 -11.76 -2.36 -5.63
N PHE A 108 -12.11 -2.89 -4.48
CA PHE A 108 -13.21 -2.41 -3.64
C PHE A 108 -12.89 -1.15 -2.81
N GLY A 109 -11.72 -0.55 -2.97
CA GLY A 109 -11.30 0.67 -2.28
C GLY A 109 -10.95 0.49 -0.80
N ILE A 110 -10.78 -0.74 -0.30
CA ILE A 110 -10.52 -0.98 1.13
C ILE A 110 -9.10 -0.53 1.52
N SER A 111 -8.08 -0.86 0.73
CA SER A 111 -6.70 -0.40 0.95
C SER A 111 -6.59 1.11 0.84
N ALA A 112 -7.21 1.68 -0.21
CA ALA A 112 -7.31 3.13 -0.40
C ALA A 112 -7.97 3.83 0.80
N ALA A 113 -9.06 3.26 1.36
CA ALA A 113 -9.74 3.82 2.51
C ALA A 113 -8.86 3.88 3.77
N TYR A 114 -8.03 2.87 4.03
CA TYR A 114 -7.05 2.89 5.12
C TYR A 114 -6.01 4.02 4.95
N GLN A 115 -5.50 4.19 3.73
CA GLN A 115 -4.51 5.22 3.39
C GLN A 115 -5.14 6.62 3.46
N ALA A 116 -6.33 6.79 2.90
CA ALA A 116 -7.07 8.06 2.91
C ALA A 116 -7.48 8.48 4.33
N ALA A 117 -7.87 7.53 5.20
CA ALA A 117 -8.15 7.81 6.59
C ALA A 117 -6.89 8.32 7.34
N ALA A 118 -5.71 7.79 7.00
CA ALA A 118 -4.45 8.30 7.53
C ALA A 118 -4.16 9.74 7.07
N LEU A 119 -4.42 10.05 5.80
CA LEU A 119 -4.28 11.40 5.25
C LEU A 119 -5.28 12.37 5.90
N GLU A 120 -6.50 11.91 6.16
CA GLU A 120 -7.52 12.70 6.88
C GLU A 120 -7.06 13.03 8.31
N LEU A 121 -6.54 12.05 9.04
CA LEU A 121 -5.96 12.24 10.37
C LEU A 121 -4.70 13.12 10.37
N ASN A 122 -3.94 13.13 9.28
CA ASN A 122 -2.80 14.05 9.09
C ASN A 122 -3.23 15.48 8.71
N GLY A 123 -4.48 15.67 8.32
CA GLY A 123 -5.01 16.95 7.85
C GLY A 123 -4.47 17.39 6.47
N ALA A 124 -3.70 16.55 5.79
CA ALA A 124 -3.00 16.91 4.56
C ALA A 124 -2.73 15.70 3.65
N GLY A 125 -2.43 15.96 2.38
CA GLY A 125 -2.11 14.98 1.36
C GLY A 125 -3.34 14.43 0.64
N THR A 126 -3.08 13.85 -0.53
CA THR A 126 -4.07 13.19 -1.40
C THR A 126 -3.54 11.85 -1.86
N LEU A 127 -4.43 10.90 -2.08
CA LEU A 127 -4.18 9.59 -2.68
C LEU A 127 -4.81 9.56 -4.07
N THR A 128 -4.01 9.38 -5.09
CA THR A 128 -4.49 8.96 -6.41
C THR A 128 -4.48 7.43 -6.45
N THR A 129 -5.62 6.81 -6.69
CA THR A 129 -5.75 5.35 -6.81
C THR A 129 -6.25 5.01 -8.21
N VAL A 130 -5.65 3.98 -8.84
CA VAL A 130 -5.86 3.64 -10.25
C VAL A 130 -6.38 2.22 -10.36
N ASP A 131 -7.45 2.04 -11.14
CA ASP A 131 -7.99 0.73 -11.51
C ASP A 131 -8.60 0.79 -12.90
N ARG A 132 -8.71 -0.35 -13.57
CA ARG A 132 -9.36 -0.45 -14.89
C ARG A 132 -10.83 -0.86 -14.83
N ASP A 133 -11.27 -1.41 -13.70
CA ASP A 133 -12.63 -1.95 -13.54
C ASP A 133 -13.60 -0.85 -13.10
N GLU A 134 -14.42 -0.39 -14.02
CA GLU A 134 -15.44 0.66 -13.76
C GLU A 134 -16.46 0.22 -12.70
N GLY A 135 -16.83 -1.07 -12.67
CA GLY A 135 -17.80 -1.60 -11.71
C GLY A 135 -17.25 -1.58 -10.29
N LEU A 136 -16.02 -2.06 -10.10
CA LEU A 136 -15.33 -2.00 -8.80
C LEU A 136 -15.01 -0.55 -8.42
N GLY A 137 -14.61 0.28 -9.38
CA GLY A 137 -14.37 1.71 -9.19
C GLY A 137 -15.59 2.44 -8.66
N GLY A 138 -16.80 2.18 -9.21
CA GLY A 138 -18.05 2.74 -8.70
C GLY A 138 -18.35 2.33 -7.25
N ILE A 139 -18.08 1.07 -6.89
CA ILE A 139 -18.22 0.57 -5.51
C ILE A 139 -17.21 1.26 -4.57
N ALA A 140 -15.99 1.45 -5.03
CA ALA A 140 -14.94 2.13 -4.27
C ALA A 140 -15.30 3.60 -4.03
N GLU A 141 -15.73 4.33 -5.06
CA GLU A 141 -16.13 5.73 -4.99
C GLU A 141 -17.30 5.95 -4.03
N GLU A 142 -18.33 5.10 -4.10
CA GLU A 142 -19.41 5.07 -3.11
C GLU A 142 -18.86 4.86 -1.69
N GLY A 143 -17.92 3.94 -1.53
CA GLY A 143 -17.26 3.65 -0.25
C GLY A 143 -16.53 4.88 0.29
N PHE A 144 -15.76 5.59 -0.53
CA PHE A 144 -15.08 6.83 -0.13
C PHE A 144 -16.06 7.92 0.28
N SER A 145 -17.17 8.07 -0.46
CA SER A 145 -18.22 9.03 -0.13
C SER A 145 -18.88 8.72 1.21
N ARG A 146 -19.31 7.49 1.43
CA ARG A 146 -19.93 7.04 2.69
C ARG A 146 -19.00 7.18 3.90
N LEU A 147 -17.70 6.98 3.70
CA LEU A 147 -16.70 7.17 4.74
C LEU A 147 -16.34 8.65 4.96
N GLY A 148 -16.73 9.56 4.05
CA GLY A 148 -16.34 10.98 4.09
C GLY A 148 -14.89 11.23 3.69
N LEU A 149 -14.33 10.35 2.81
CA LEU A 149 -12.94 10.38 2.36
C LEU A 149 -12.74 10.95 0.95
N SER A 150 -13.81 11.30 0.22
CA SER A 150 -13.75 11.74 -1.18
C SER A 150 -12.81 12.93 -1.43
N ARG A 151 -12.59 13.81 -0.45
CA ARG A 151 -11.62 14.92 -0.57
C ARG A 151 -10.14 14.48 -0.47
N ARG A 152 -9.89 13.24 -0.04
CA ARG A 152 -8.55 12.67 0.13
C ARG A 152 -8.18 11.68 -0.96
N VAL A 153 -9.16 11.27 -1.78
CA VAL A 153 -8.97 10.24 -2.80
C VAL A 153 -9.36 10.78 -4.15
N GLU A 154 -8.51 10.59 -5.12
CA GLU A 154 -8.78 10.75 -6.54
C GLU A 154 -8.74 9.39 -7.20
N LEU A 155 -9.90 8.88 -7.63
CA LEU A 155 -9.99 7.62 -8.37
C LEU A 155 -9.78 7.90 -9.87
N ARG A 156 -8.86 7.15 -10.49
CA ARG A 156 -8.62 7.12 -11.93
C ARG A 156 -9.00 5.76 -12.48
N LEU A 157 -9.92 5.75 -13.45
CA LEU A 157 -10.32 4.54 -14.16
C LEU A 157 -9.51 4.42 -15.44
N GLU A 158 -8.36 3.78 -15.32
CA GLU A 158 -7.31 3.72 -16.34
C GLU A 158 -6.73 2.31 -16.46
N SER A 159 -6.38 1.92 -17.67
CA SER A 159 -5.75 0.62 -17.93
C SER A 159 -4.24 0.69 -17.73
N LEU A 160 -3.73 -0.05 -16.75
CA LEU A 160 -2.30 -0.17 -16.49
C LEU A 160 -1.66 -1.28 -17.34
N PRO A 161 -0.37 -1.17 -17.70
CA PRO A 161 0.56 -0.08 -17.39
C PRO A 161 0.52 1.11 -18.35
N ASP A 162 -0.23 1.04 -19.44
CA ASP A 162 -0.12 1.95 -20.60
C ASP A 162 -0.43 3.41 -20.26
N SER A 163 -1.42 3.65 -19.37
CA SER A 163 -1.83 5.00 -18.96
C SER A 163 -1.06 5.55 -17.75
N LEU A 164 -0.23 4.75 -17.09
CA LEU A 164 0.44 5.17 -15.86
C LEU A 164 1.27 6.46 -16.06
N GLY A 165 1.96 6.58 -17.18
CA GLY A 165 2.74 7.79 -17.49
C GLY A 165 1.89 9.04 -17.45
N SER A 166 0.73 9.05 -18.11
CA SER A 166 -0.19 10.21 -18.15
C SER A 166 -0.79 10.52 -16.77
N VAL A 167 -1.07 9.51 -15.96
CA VAL A 167 -1.52 9.71 -14.57
C VAL A 167 -0.44 10.43 -13.75
N LEU A 168 0.82 10.03 -13.92
CA LEU A 168 1.95 10.57 -13.16
C LEU A 168 2.33 11.99 -13.57
N GLU A 169 2.17 12.36 -14.85
CA GLU A 169 2.47 13.72 -15.35
C GLU A 169 1.68 14.81 -14.61
N GLY A 170 0.45 14.51 -14.15
CA GLY A 170 -0.39 15.45 -13.40
C GLY A 170 -0.10 15.48 -11.90
N MET A 171 0.76 14.58 -11.39
CA MET A 171 1.00 14.42 -9.96
C MET A 171 2.21 15.23 -9.48
N ARG A 172 2.19 15.67 -8.22
CA ARG A 172 3.38 16.14 -7.51
C ARG A 172 4.35 14.97 -7.31
N PRO A 173 5.65 15.23 -7.05
CA PRO A 173 6.56 14.15 -6.68
C PRO A 173 5.99 13.28 -5.57
N ILE A 174 5.99 11.98 -5.77
CA ILE A 174 5.31 11.00 -4.93
C ILE A 174 6.16 10.69 -3.72
N ASP A 175 5.55 10.79 -2.54
CA ASP A 175 6.20 10.51 -1.25
C ASP A 175 5.96 9.06 -0.79
N TYR A 176 4.86 8.45 -1.27
CA TYR A 176 4.43 7.11 -0.87
C TYR A 176 3.66 6.44 -2.01
N ALA A 177 3.94 5.17 -2.27
CA ALA A 177 3.17 4.37 -3.23
C ALA A 177 2.86 2.97 -2.70
N PHE A 178 1.68 2.44 -3.07
CA PHE A 178 1.27 1.06 -2.85
C PHE A 178 0.93 0.39 -4.18
N LEU A 179 1.61 -0.69 -4.54
CA LEU A 179 1.47 -1.41 -5.79
C LEU A 179 0.86 -2.78 -5.54
N ASP A 180 -0.38 -2.96 -5.98
CA ASP A 180 -1.20 -4.18 -5.83
C ASP A 180 -2.00 -4.46 -7.12
N ALA A 181 -1.34 -4.36 -8.27
CA ALA A 181 -1.96 -4.53 -9.59
C ALA A 181 -1.24 -5.58 -10.44
N ASP A 182 -2.01 -6.25 -11.31
CA ASP A 182 -1.60 -7.18 -12.39
C ASP A 182 -0.82 -8.44 -11.99
N HIS A 183 -0.05 -8.46 -10.94
CA HIS A 183 0.73 -9.58 -10.39
C HIS A 183 1.51 -10.42 -11.43
N THR A 184 2.05 -9.75 -12.47
CA THR A 184 2.95 -10.35 -13.46
C THR A 184 4.34 -9.70 -13.40
N GLU A 185 5.39 -10.45 -13.81
CA GLU A 185 6.75 -9.93 -13.84
C GLU A 185 6.87 -8.67 -14.71
N SER A 186 6.34 -8.74 -15.93
CA SER A 186 6.47 -7.64 -16.89
C SER A 186 5.72 -6.39 -16.45
N ALA A 187 4.47 -6.53 -15.98
CA ALA A 187 3.69 -5.39 -15.53
C ALA A 187 4.29 -4.73 -14.28
N THR A 188 4.72 -5.53 -13.29
CA THR A 188 5.33 -5.00 -12.06
C THR A 188 6.61 -4.24 -12.35
N LEU A 189 7.47 -4.75 -13.24
CA LEU A 189 8.69 -4.05 -13.67
C LEU A 189 8.36 -2.78 -14.46
N ALA A 190 7.37 -2.81 -15.34
CA ALA A 190 6.92 -1.64 -16.10
C ALA A 190 6.35 -0.56 -15.17
N HIS A 191 5.47 -0.94 -14.22
CA HIS A 191 4.94 -0.02 -13.22
C HIS A 191 6.07 0.67 -12.43
N PHE A 192 7.04 -0.12 -11.94
CA PHE A 192 8.14 0.44 -11.17
C PHE A 192 9.05 1.34 -12.02
N ALA A 193 9.38 0.95 -13.24
CA ALA A 193 10.23 1.74 -14.14
C ALA A 193 9.58 3.10 -14.48
N THR A 194 8.26 3.10 -14.76
CA THR A 194 7.50 4.32 -15.04
C THR A 194 7.35 5.20 -13.79
N LEU A 195 7.15 4.59 -12.62
CA LEU A 195 6.97 5.31 -11.35
C LEU A 195 8.27 5.93 -10.82
N LEU A 196 9.41 5.24 -10.97
CA LEU A 196 10.68 5.60 -10.32
C LEU A 196 11.14 7.05 -10.54
N PRO A 197 11.03 7.64 -11.75
CA PRO A 197 11.39 9.05 -11.98
C PRO A 197 10.52 10.05 -11.21
N HIS A 198 9.31 9.66 -10.83
CA HIS A 198 8.33 10.50 -10.14
C HIS A 198 8.40 10.36 -8.61
N LEU A 199 9.20 9.40 -8.11
CA LEU A 199 9.39 9.19 -6.68
C LEU A 199 10.37 10.21 -6.10
N ARG A 200 9.98 10.82 -4.97
CA ARG A 200 10.88 11.68 -4.20
C ARG A 200 11.96 10.85 -3.50
N GLU A 201 13.09 11.47 -3.23
CA GLU A 201 14.09 10.92 -2.31
C GLU A 201 13.45 10.60 -0.95
N GLY A 202 13.74 9.42 -0.42
CA GLY A 202 13.10 8.92 0.79
C GLY A 202 11.66 8.48 0.61
N ALA A 203 11.12 8.43 -0.61
CA ALA A 203 9.81 7.86 -0.86
C ALA A 203 9.76 6.39 -0.44
N ILE A 204 8.63 5.98 0.10
CA ILE A 204 8.37 4.59 0.47
C ILE A 204 7.46 3.96 -0.57
N VAL A 205 7.88 2.82 -1.12
CA VAL A 205 7.03 2.02 -2.01
C VAL A 205 6.77 0.66 -1.38
N VAL A 206 5.50 0.31 -1.26
CA VAL A 206 5.02 -0.97 -0.74
C VAL A 206 4.47 -1.79 -1.90
N PHE A 207 4.91 -3.03 -2.02
CA PHE A 207 4.45 -4.00 -3.03
C PHE A 207 3.69 -5.12 -2.34
N ASP A 208 2.48 -5.43 -2.78
CA ASP A 208 1.79 -6.64 -2.34
C ASP A 208 2.14 -7.82 -3.26
N ASP A 209 1.93 -9.00 -2.73
CA ASP A 209 2.05 -10.27 -3.44
C ASP A 209 3.38 -10.53 -4.18
N ILE A 210 4.51 -10.03 -3.65
CA ILE A 210 5.85 -10.24 -4.23
C ILE A 210 6.24 -11.72 -4.41
N ASN A 211 5.52 -12.65 -3.82
CA ASN A 211 5.73 -14.09 -3.93
C ASN A 211 4.51 -14.83 -4.51
N TRP A 212 3.62 -14.12 -5.23
CA TRP A 212 2.46 -14.70 -5.90
C TRP A 212 2.83 -15.77 -6.93
N SER A 213 3.90 -15.52 -7.66
CA SER A 213 4.46 -16.41 -8.68
C SER A 213 5.98 -16.27 -8.74
N ASP A 214 6.64 -17.19 -9.45
CA ASP A 214 8.09 -17.06 -9.72
C ASP A 214 8.41 -15.78 -10.49
N GLY A 215 7.51 -15.32 -11.38
CA GLY A 215 7.66 -14.07 -12.09
C GLY A 215 7.62 -12.86 -11.15
N MET A 216 6.63 -12.79 -10.24
CA MET A 216 6.56 -11.75 -9.22
C MET A 216 7.80 -11.75 -8.31
N TRP A 217 8.30 -12.92 -7.98
CA TRP A 217 9.53 -13.03 -7.20
C TRP A 217 10.75 -12.47 -7.94
N ARG A 218 10.90 -12.76 -9.27
CA ARG A 218 11.99 -12.17 -10.07
C ARG A 218 11.85 -10.66 -10.21
N ALA A 219 10.63 -10.15 -10.43
CA ALA A 219 10.36 -8.71 -10.45
C ALA A 219 10.80 -8.05 -9.15
N TRP A 220 10.38 -8.62 -8.01
CA TRP A 220 10.80 -8.12 -6.70
C TRP A 220 12.32 -8.11 -6.50
N GLN A 221 13.02 -9.19 -6.90
CA GLN A 221 14.48 -9.26 -6.78
C GLN A 221 15.16 -8.16 -7.63
N SER A 222 14.68 -7.93 -8.85
CA SER A 222 15.19 -6.88 -9.72
C SER A 222 14.97 -5.48 -9.14
N ILE A 223 13.77 -5.21 -8.62
CA ILE A 223 13.43 -3.94 -7.98
C ILE A 223 14.28 -3.72 -6.72
N ALA A 224 14.42 -4.74 -5.88
CA ALA A 224 15.20 -4.67 -4.65
C ALA A 224 16.72 -4.46 -4.88
N ALA A 225 17.22 -4.83 -6.06
CA ALA A 225 18.61 -4.63 -6.48
C ALA A 225 18.84 -3.32 -7.24
N ASN A 226 17.81 -2.49 -7.42
CA ASN A 226 17.93 -1.23 -8.15
C ASN A 226 18.82 -0.24 -7.37
N GLU A 227 19.72 0.44 -8.06
CA GLU A 227 20.67 1.41 -7.47
C GLU A 227 19.97 2.59 -6.74
N ARG A 228 18.75 2.95 -7.16
CA ARG A 228 17.94 3.98 -6.52
C ARG A 228 17.24 3.50 -5.24
N VAL A 229 17.54 2.31 -4.75
CA VAL A 229 16.93 1.75 -3.53
C VAL A 229 17.94 1.71 -2.39
N SER A 230 17.66 2.44 -1.30
CA SER A 230 18.53 2.51 -0.11
C SER A 230 18.16 1.51 0.97
N THR A 231 16.90 1.13 1.07
CA THR A 231 16.38 0.19 2.08
C THR A 231 15.44 -0.82 1.45
N VAL A 232 15.62 -2.08 1.80
CA VAL A 232 14.78 -3.19 1.33
C VAL A 232 14.29 -4.00 2.53
N LEU A 233 12.98 -4.18 2.63
CA LEU A 233 12.35 -5.07 3.59
C LEU A 233 11.47 -6.08 2.88
N LYS A 234 11.50 -7.32 3.35
CA LYS A 234 10.64 -8.41 2.89
C LYS A 234 9.86 -8.98 4.05
N LEU A 235 8.54 -8.88 3.98
CA LEU A 235 7.61 -9.34 5.01
C LEU A 235 6.69 -10.42 4.42
N ARG A 236 7.27 -11.58 4.08
CA ARG A 236 6.60 -12.72 3.44
C ARG A 236 6.06 -12.33 2.05
N ARG A 237 4.82 -11.85 1.94
CA ARG A 237 4.18 -11.44 0.69
C ARG A 237 4.37 -9.96 0.36
N VAL A 238 4.69 -9.15 1.35
CA VAL A 238 4.84 -7.71 1.18
C VAL A 238 6.32 -7.35 1.06
N GLY A 239 6.67 -6.64 0.01
CA GLY A 239 7.96 -5.99 -0.19
C GLY A 239 7.86 -4.50 0.09
N ILE A 240 8.90 -3.92 0.68
CA ILE A 240 8.96 -2.48 0.95
C ILE A 240 10.34 -1.98 0.57
N ILE A 241 10.38 -0.89 -0.17
CA ILE A 241 11.64 -0.18 -0.47
C ILE A 241 11.55 1.26 -0.01
N VAL A 242 12.72 1.84 0.24
CA VAL A 242 12.92 3.30 0.39
C VAL A 242 13.82 3.75 -0.76
N VAL A 243 13.41 4.81 -1.45
CA VAL A 243 14.19 5.41 -2.54
C VAL A 243 15.41 6.13 -1.96
N ALA A 244 16.59 5.89 -2.53
CA ALA A 244 17.83 6.53 -2.12
C ALA A 244 17.79 8.05 -2.31
N GLY A 245 18.42 8.79 -1.40
CA GLY A 245 18.80 10.18 -1.61
C GLY A 245 20.08 10.30 -2.45
N HIS A 246 20.36 11.50 -2.94
CA HIS A 246 21.60 11.76 -3.70
C HIS A 246 22.86 11.43 -2.90
N ASP A 247 22.80 11.56 -1.57
CA ASP A 247 23.95 11.31 -0.67
C ASP A 247 24.15 9.83 -0.34
N ASP A 248 23.22 8.95 -0.71
CA ASP A 248 23.26 7.51 -0.41
C ASP A 248 23.89 6.65 -1.53
N VAL A 249 24.23 7.28 -2.67
CA VAL A 249 24.71 6.62 -3.92
C VAL A 249 26.23 6.84 -4.13
N SER A 250 27.00 7.06 -3.07
CA SER A 250 28.47 7.20 -3.14
C SER A 250 29.19 5.99 -2.56
#